data_9ea539bcb7a2b0a132cfbc8569b75dc3
#
_entry.id   9ea539bcb7a2b0a132cfbc8569b75dc3
#
_cell.length_a   1.000
_cell.length_b   1.000
_cell.length_c   1.000
_cell.angle_alpha   90.00
_cell.angle_beta   90.00
_cell.angle_gamma   90.00
#
_symmetry.space_group_name_H-M   'P 1'
#
loop_
_entity.id
_entity.type
_entity.pdbx_description
1 polymer ?
#
loop_
_entity_poly.entity_id
_entity_poly.type
_entity_poly.pdbx_seq_one_letter_code
_entity_poly.pdbx_strand_id
1 'polypeptide(L)'
;MEKMKNKGLIEREQKMSYKNFNVAVYCPVGNVNEIQDLEEFDRRFALLYKNVKLGRAYLECFRGMEWATKEQLLKVKAYFESKGIATSGGITTCAADQNDGFNSLCYSSDEDVEILRKAVALNAEVFDELIFDDFYFYNCRCRKCIEQKGTKTWKEFRLEKMKYITEEVVMKTAKSINPEMNVIIKYPQWFEVYNETGYDLTTQPQIADTIYTGTETRNPDYAGQHLPKYLSYFVMRYLESAAPGRNLGGWFDPYECTYNLTSYLEQGYLTLFAKAREVTLFCLGSLIEAPDFRLFPAAVGEMFEEVDEYLSELGNPIGVAAYRPGHSAGEDNLHSYLGMCGIPFEAHMHYPEGEKVVFLAESAADDGEIVEKMKDSLMKGCDVVVTSGFVEKLGEVFQHEFMNVSYTSRKAIVSEYAGTDNCGINIFGKYQGEKPVLIPQMSFCTNDVWELAAGYGTGNNFPIVLRCTYAEGHLYVVTIPDNMGDLYHYPAAVLSVIRKALCAGLPVHMEGNSGIQMFLYDNKKLILRSDVSYYEHVTLHFKEDVKTVKELTTGRTYEVKDHELTLQLSSCVNYVLSYM
;
A
#
# COMPACT_ATOMS: atom_id res chain seq x y z
N MET A 1 12.68 54.26 -22.64
CA MET A 1 12.73 53.44 -21.39
C MET A 1 11.45 52.69 -21.09
N GLU A 2 10.65 52.36 -22.11
CA GLU A 2 9.35 51.68 -21.99
C GLU A 2 9.29 50.32 -22.72
N LYS A 3 10.39 49.88 -23.32
CA LYS A 3 10.50 48.61 -24.07
C LYS A 3 11.21 47.46 -23.31
N MET A 4 11.51 47.65 -22.03
CA MET A 4 12.23 46.63 -21.22
C MET A 4 11.43 46.03 -20.06
N LYS A 5 10.13 46.34 -19.91
CA LYS A 5 9.28 45.81 -18.84
C LYS A 5 8.34 44.66 -19.21
N ASN A 6 8.31 44.21 -20.48
CA ASN A 6 7.38 43.19 -20.97
C ASN A 6 8.04 41.89 -21.44
N LYS A 7 9.21 41.53 -20.89
CA LYS A 7 9.88 40.23 -21.20
C LYS A 7 9.99 39.30 -20.01
N GLY A 8 9.16 39.42 -18.99
CA GLY A 8 9.21 38.64 -17.76
C GLY A 8 7.98 37.76 -17.44
N LEU A 9 6.98 37.83 -18.26
CA LEU A 9 5.86 36.83 -18.25
C LEU A 9 6.04 35.93 -19.48
N ILE A 10 7.01 35.04 -19.42
CA ILE A 10 7.00 33.87 -20.26
C ILE A 10 5.75 33.11 -19.82
N GLU A 11 4.71 33.15 -20.66
CA GLU A 11 3.66 32.13 -20.67
C GLU A 11 4.38 30.78 -20.60
N ARG A 12 4.42 30.17 -19.44
CA ARG A 12 4.63 28.71 -19.35
C ARG A 12 3.46 28.15 -20.12
N GLU A 13 3.67 27.72 -21.35
CA GLU A 13 2.76 26.76 -21.98
C GLU A 13 2.58 25.65 -20.97
N GLN A 14 1.42 25.63 -20.34
CA GLN A 14 1.10 24.64 -19.33
C GLN A 14 1.09 23.30 -20.06
N LYS A 15 2.15 22.49 -19.89
CA LYS A 15 2.12 21.11 -20.32
C LYS A 15 0.93 20.48 -19.62
N MET A 16 -0.03 20.00 -20.37
CA MET A 16 -1.33 19.49 -19.88
C MET A 16 -1.22 18.18 -19.09
N SER A 17 -0.03 17.58 -19.00
CA SER A 17 0.20 16.29 -18.31
C SER A 17 1.62 16.22 -17.74
N TYR A 18 1.79 15.42 -16.69
CA TYR A 18 3.10 14.94 -16.27
C TYR A 18 3.64 13.94 -17.30
N LYS A 19 4.96 13.70 -17.31
CA LYS A 19 5.60 12.83 -18.29
C LYS A 19 5.45 11.35 -17.96
N ASN A 20 5.44 11.05 -16.66
CA ASN A 20 5.62 9.69 -16.15
C ASN A 20 4.36 9.08 -15.55
N PHE A 21 3.33 9.87 -15.29
CA PHE A 21 2.05 9.46 -14.72
C PHE A 21 0.94 10.44 -15.10
N ASN A 22 -0.29 10.01 -14.93
CA ASN A 22 -1.46 10.86 -15.06
C ASN A 22 -1.97 11.29 -13.68
N VAL A 23 -2.62 12.45 -13.59
CA VAL A 23 -3.34 12.86 -12.39
C VAL A 23 -4.81 13.03 -12.71
N ALA A 24 -5.63 12.38 -11.92
CA ALA A 24 -7.09 12.48 -11.99
C ALA A 24 -7.64 13.18 -10.74
N VAL A 25 -8.84 13.69 -10.86
CA VAL A 25 -9.66 14.16 -9.72
C VAL A 25 -11.00 13.46 -9.74
N TYR A 26 -11.48 13.04 -8.56
CA TYR A 26 -12.82 12.48 -8.41
C TYR A 26 -13.82 13.56 -8.04
N CYS A 27 -14.93 13.60 -8.77
CA CYS A 27 -16.03 14.53 -8.59
C CYS A 27 -17.28 13.78 -8.09
N PRO A 28 -17.54 13.72 -6.78
CA PRO A 28 -18.74 13.09 -6.23
C PRO A 28 -20.02 13.64 -6.83
N VAL A 29 -21.09 12.86 -6.83
CA VAL A 29 -22.37 13.21 -7.46
C VAL A 29 -22.93 14.54 -6.98
N GLY A 30 -22.79 14.86 -5.68
CA GLY A 30 -23.18 16.17 -5.13
C GLY A 30 -22.44 17.32 -5.82
N ASN A 31 -21.11 17.19 -5.99
CA ASN A 31 -20.33 18.20 -6.71
C ASN A 31 -20.74 18.28 -8.19
N VAL A 32 -21.00 17.15 -8.86
CA VAL A 32 -21.52 17.15 -10.24
C VAL A 32 -22.82 17.96 -10.32
N ASN A 33 -23.73 17.74 -9.38
CA ASN A 33 -25.04 18.41 -9.32
C ASN A 33 -24.94 19.90 -8.97
N GLU A 34 -23.94 20.32 -8.20
CA GLU A 34 -23.69 21.72 -7.84
C GLU A 34 -23.13 22.56 -8.99
N ILE A 35 -22.54 21.95 -10.03
CA ILE A 35 -21.97 22.65 -11.18
C ILE A 35 -23.08 23.14 -12.12
N GLN A 36 -23.85 24.13 -11.68
CA GLN A 36 -24.94 24.72 -12.47
C GLN A 36 -24.49 25.94 -13.27
N ASP A 37 -23.63 26.80 -12.72
CA ASP A 37 -23.00 27.93 -13.39
C ASP A 37 -21.52 27.61 -13.70
N LEU A 38 -21.21 27.46 -14.98
CA LEU A 38 -19.85 27.11 -15.42
C LEU A 38 -18.85 28.25 -15.21
N GLU A 39 -19.25 29.51 -15.22
CA GLU A 39 -18.36 30.63 -14.97
C GLU A 39 -18.01 30.73 -13.48
N GLU A 40 -18.96 30.50 -12.62
CA GLU A 40 -18.73 30.41 -11.17
C GLU A 40 -17.84 29.21 -10.85
N PHE A 41 -18.14 28.05 -11.41
CA PHE A 41 -17.33 26.85 -11.24
C PHE A 41 -15.89 27.07 -11.72
N ASP A 42 -15.69 27.70 -12.87
CA ASP A 42 -14.35 27.99 -13.41
C ASP A 42 -13.50 28.82 -12.44
N ARG A 43 -14.11 29.79 -11.76
CA ARG A 43 -13.43 30.60 -10.73
C ARG A 43 -12.99 29.77 -9.53
N ARG A 44 -13.85 28.86 -9.05
CA ARG A 44 -13.52 27.95 -7.94
C ARG A 44 -12.47 26.90 -8.35
N PHE A 45 -12.65 26.31 -9.51
CA PHE A 45 -11.75 25.29 -10.05
C PHE A 45 -10.35 25.83 -10.36
N ALA A 46 -10.20 27.12 -10.61
CA ALA A 46 -8.94 27.76 -10.94
C ALA A 46 -7.83 27.52 -9.90
N LEU A 47 -8.16 27.32 -8.61
CA LEU A 47 -7.19 27.01 -7.57
C LEU A 47 -6.51 25.65 -7.82
N LEU A 48 -7.28 24.63 -8.14
CA LEU A 48 -6.75 23.29 -8.45
C LEU A 48 -6.06 23.28 -9.82
N TYR A 49 -6.73 23.80 -10.84
CA TYR A 49 -6.28 23.76 -12.23
C TYR A 49 -4.93 24.45 -12.48
N LYS A 50 -4.64 25.57 -11.79
CA LYS A 50 -3.36 26.28 -11.93
C LYS A 50 -2.18 25.57 -11.25
N ASN A 51 -2.44 24.72 -10.26
CA ASN A 51 -1.41 24.08 -9.45
C ASN A 51 -1.16 22.61 -9.85
N VAL A 52 -2.17 21.93 -10.42
CA VAL A 52 -2.11 20.51 -10.75
C VAL A 52 -2.42 20.31 -12.23
N LYS A 53 -1.58 19.58 -12.94
CA LYS A 53 -1.79 19.18 -14.35
C LYS A 53 -2.75 18.00 -14.38
N LEU A 54 -4.05 18.29 -14.40
CA LEU A 54 -5.09 17.27 -14.43
C LEU A 54 -5.24 16.71 -15.85
N GLY A 55 -5.08 15.39 -15.98
CA GLY A 55 -5.34 14.68 -17.24
C GLY A 55 -6.72 14.03 -17.27
N ARG A 56 -7.40 13.84 -16.13
CA ARG A 56 -8.70 13.16 -16.04
C ARG A 56 -9.59 13.72 -14.92
N ALA A 57 -10.90 13.66 -15.13
CA ALA A 57 -11.92 13.83 -14.09
C ALA A 57 -12.87 12.65 -14.08
N TYR A 58 -13.04 11.98 -12.94
CA TYR A 58 -14.07 10.97 -12.74
C TYR A 58 -15.35 11.68 -12.28
N LEU A 59 -16.42 11.54 -13.04
CA LEU A 59 -17.72 12.18 -12.78
C LEU A 59 -18.70 11.15 -12.24
N GLU A 60 -19.05 11.27 -10.97
CA GLU A 60 -19.92 10.30 -10.32
C GLU A 60 -21.38 10.54 -10.70
N CYS A 61 -22.08 9.46 -11.07
CA CYS A 61 -23.51 9.53 -11.42
C CYS A 61 -24.44 9.15 -10.28
N PHE A 62 -23.94 8.40 -9.28
CA PHE A 62 -24.75 7.84 -8.21
C PHE A 62 -23.95 7.65 -6.91
N ARG A 63 -24.54 8.10 -5.78
CA ARG A 63 -24.05 7.87 -4.41
C ARG A 63 -25.19 8.10 -3.41
N GLY A 64 -25.46 7.15 -2.50
CA GLY A 64 -26.41 7.34 -1.40
C GLY A 64 -27.82 7.72 -1.86
N MET A 65 -28.31 7.15 -2.98
CA MET A 65 -29.58 7.46 -3.65
C MET A 65 -29.64 8.84 -4.33
N GLU A 66 -28.57 9.62 -4.29
CA GLU A 66 -28.43 10.83 -5.10
C GLU A 66 -28.00 10.47 -6.53
N TRP A 67 -28.60 11.13 -7.52
CA TRP A 67 -28.35 10.89 -8.93
C TRP A 67 -27.97 12.18 -9.65
N ALA A 68 -27.00 12.08 -10.55
CA ALA A 68 -26.82 13.06 -11.61
C ALA A 68 -27.64 12.65 -12.84
N THR A 69 -28.27 13.62 -13.49
CA THR A 69 -28.97 13.35 -14.75
C THR A 69 -27.96 13.20 -15.90
N LYS A 70 -28.35 12.49 -16.97
CA LYS A 70 -27.53 12.38 -18.19
C LYS A 70 -27.16 13.75 -18.75
N GLU A 71 -28.10 14.69 -18.74
CA GLU A 71 -27.90 16.07 -19.20
C GLU A 71 -26.82 16.77 -18.37
N GLN A 72 -26.88 16.67 -17.03
CA GLN A 72 -25.90 17.26 -16.14
C GLN A 72 -24.51 16.64 -16.32
N LEU A 73 -24.41 15.30 -16.45
CA LEU A 73 -23.15 14.61 -16.73
C LEU A 73 -22.54 15.09 -18.06
N LEU A 74 -23.34 15.17 -19.14
CA LEU A 74 -22.86 15.64 -20.44
C LEU A 74 -22.39 17.11 -20.39
N LYS A 75 -23.08 17.96 -19.63
CA LYS A 75 -22.69 19.36 -19.41
C LYS A 75 -21.32 19.48 -18.72
N VAL A 76 -21.14 18.75 -17.60
CA VAL A 76 -19.90 18.76 -16.83
C VAL A 76 -18.76 18.08 -17.61
N LYS A 77 -19.06 16.99 -18.32
CA LYS A 77 -18.13 16.34 -19.26
C LYS A 77 -17.60 17.33 -20.29
N ALA A 78 -18.50 18.03 -21.00
CA ALA A 78 -18.11 19.01 -22.01
C ALA A 78 -17.23 20.15 -21.44
N TYR A 79 -17.48 20.57 -20.21
CA TYR A 79 -16.63 21.56 -19.53
C TYR A 79 -15.21 21.05 -19.34
N PHE A 80 -14.99 19.87 -18.75
CA PHE A 80 -13.65 19.32 -18.53
C PHE A 80 -12.93 19.03 -19.86
N GLU A 81 -13.63 18.48 -20.85
CA GLU A 81 -13.05 18.21 -22.17
C GLU A 81 -12.64 19.50 -22.89
N SER A 82 -13.37 20.61 -22.70
CA SER A 82 -13.00 21.91 -23.24
C SER A 82 -11.67 22.44 -22.69
N LYS A 83 -11.25 21.93 -21.52
CA LYS A 83 -9.96 22.24 -20.90
C LYS A 83 -8.86 21.20 -21.20
N GLY A 84 -9.17 20.23 -22.07
CA GLY A 84 -8.25 19.12 -22.41
C GLY A 84 -8.15 18.05 -21.32
N ILE A 85 -9.06 18.02 -20.35
CA ILE A 85 -9.13 17.02 -19.28
C ILE A 85 -10.09 15.91 -19.75
N ALA A 86 -9.59 14.67 -19.88
CA ALA A 86 -10.41 13.52 -20.20
C ALA A 86 -11.43 13.24 -19.07
N THR A 87 -12.53 12.58 -19.43
CA THR A 87 -13.57 12.28 -18.45
C THR A 87 -13.91 10.81 -18.43
N SER A 88 -14.19 10.28 -17.24
CA SER A 88 -14.66 8.92 -16.97
C SER A 88 -15.83 8.96 -15.98
N GLY A 89 -16.64 7.93 -15.95
CA GLY A 89 -17.75 7.83 -15.02
C GLY A 89 -17.33 7.29 -13.65
N GLY A 90 -18.14 7.56 -12.63
CA GLY A 90 -17.98 7.04 -11.28
C GLY A 90 -19.30 6.53 -10.70
N ILE A 91 -19.21 5.51 -9.85
CA ILE A 91 -20.34 5.00 -9.06
C ILE A 91 -19.87 4.69 -7.65
N THR A 92 -20.64 5.12 -6.64
CA THR A 92 -20.46 4.70 -5.26
C THR A 92 -21.71 3.97 -4.79
N THR A 93 -21.59 2.67 -4.54
CA THR A 93 -22.73 1.77 -4.27
C THR A 93 -23.19 1.78 -2.81
N CYS A 94 -23.11 2.94 -2.13
CA CYS A 94 -23.62 3.08 -0.78
C CYS A 94 -25.15 3.25 -0.75
N ALA A 95 -25.78 2.73 0.30
CA ALA A 95 -27.21 2.93 0.57
C ALA A 95 -27.51 4.36 1.05
N ALA A 96 -28.77 4.77 1.01
CA ALA A 96 -29.20 6.11 1.41
C ALA A 96 -28.97 6.41 2.89
N ASP A 97 -29.20 5.42 3.76
CA ASP A 97 -29.04 5.59 5.20
C ASP A 97 -27.60 5.32 5.61
N GLN A 98 -26.92 6.36 6.03
CA GLN A 98 -25.55 6.33 6.55
C GLN A 98 -25.49 6.51 8.08
N ASN A 99 -26.64 6.56 8.78
CA ASN A 99 -26.68 6.82 10.23
C ASN A 99 -26.04 5.70 11.05
N ASP A 100 -26.08 4.45 10.52
CA ASP A 100 -25.49 3.27 11.16
C ASP A 100 -24.10 2.90 10.58
N GLY A 101 -23.44 3.82 9.88
CA GLY A 101 -22.17 3.62 9.23
C GLY A 101 -22.27 3.45 7.71
N PHE A 102 -21.22 2.91 7.09
CA PHE A 102 -21.16 2.72 5.66
C PHE A 102 -21.90 1.46 5.23
N ASN A 103 -23.13 1.61 4.74
CA ASN A 103 -23.94 0.51 4.22
C ASN A 103 -23.88 0.46 2.70
N SER A 104 -23.60 -0.74 2.14
CA SER A 104 -23.71 -1.00 0.71
C SER A 104 -25.16 -1.19 0.28
N LEU A 105 -25.42 -1.08 -1.02
CA LEU A 105 -26.66 -1.59 -1.61
C LEU A 105 -26.85 -3.07 -1.24
N CYS A 106 -28.10 -3.50 -1.11
CA CYS A 106 -28.45 -4.89 -0.80
C CYS A 106 -28.50 -5.73 -2.09
N TYR A 107 -27.45 -6.42 -2.43
CA TYR A 107 -27.41 -7.27 -3.64
C TYR A 107 -28.27 -8.55 -3.56
N SER A 108 -29.01 -8.73 -2.48
CA SER A 108 -30.10 -9.71 -2.38
C SER A 108 -31.47 -9.09 -2.65
N SER A 109 -31.56 -7.78 -2.86
CA SER A 109 -32.78 -7.05 -3.23
C SER A 109 -32.78 -6.79 -4.74
N ASP A 110 -33.85 -7.21 -5.41
CA ASP A 110 -34.00 -6.94 -6.86
C ASP A 110 -34.06 -5.43 -7.15
N GLU A 111 -34.61 -4.65 -6.21
CA GLU A 111 -34.70 -3.18 -6.30
C GLU A 111 -33.31 -2.54 -6.29
N ASP A 112 -32.45 -2.93 -5.36
CA ASP A 112 -31.10 -2.38 -5.24
C ASP A 112 -30.19 -2.85 -6.40
N VAL A 113 -30.37 -4.10 -6.86
CA VAL A 113 -29.69 -4.60 -8.06
C VAL A 113 -30.10 -3.81 -9.30
N GLU A 114 -31.40 -3.42 -9.41
CA GLU A 114 -31.87 -2.59 -10.51
C GLU A 114 -31.35 -1.14 -10.42
N ILE A 115 -31.17 -0.59 -9.21
CA ILE A 115 -30.49 0.70 -9.00
C ILE A 115 -29.05 0.62 -9.53
N LEU A 116 -28.30 -0.41 -9.17
CA LEU A 116 -26.94 -0.63 -9.68
C LEU A 116 -26.92 -0.74 -11.20
N ARG A 117 -27.86 -1.53 -11.78
CA ARG A 117 -27.98 -1.70 -13.23
C ARG A 117 -28.20 -0.37 -13.95
N LYS A 118 -29.09 0.47 -13.42
CA LYS A 118 -29.36 1.82 -13.97
C LYS A 118 -28.15 2.73 -13.87
N ALA A 119 -27.41 2.70 -12.75
CA ALA A 119 -26.21 3.51 -12.59
C ALA A 119 -25.12 3.10 -13.60
N VAL A 120 -24.90 1.79 -13.78
CA VAL A 120 -23.97 1.26 -14.80
C VAL A 120 -24.42 1.64 -16.21
N ALA A 121 -25.72 1.48 -16.52
CA ALA A 121 -26.27 1.84 -17.82
C ALA A 121 -26.07 3.32 -18.15
N LEU A 122 -26.39 4.21 -17.20
CA LEU A 122 -26.19 5.66 -17.37
C LEU A 122 -24.72 6.00 -17.66
N ASN A 123 -23.77 5.37 -16.93
CA ASN A 123 -22.34 5.57 -17.22
C ASN A 123 -21.95 5.08 -18.61
N ALA A 124 -22.39 3.89 -19.00
CA ALA A 124 -22.07 3.30 -20.30
C ALA A 124 -22.65 4.10 -21.49
N GLU A 125 -23.71 4.87 -21.27
CA GLU A 125 -24.28 5.79 -22.26
C GLU A 125 -23.51 7.11 -22.42
N VAL A 126 -22.68 7.48 -21.43
CA VAL A 126 -22.02 8.79 -21.38
C VAL A 126 -20.50 8.69 -21.51
N PHE A 127 -19.90 7.62 -20.98
CA PHE A 127 -18.45 7.46 -20.85
C PHE A 127 -17.97 6.15 -21.47
N ASP A 128 -16.67 6.10 -21.78
CA ASP A 128 -15.98 4.89 -22.25
C ASP A 128 -15.27 4.14 -21.09
N GLU A 129 -15.30 4.73 -19.90
CA GLU A 129 -14.67 4.17 -18.70
C GLU A 129 -15.50 4.48 -17.46
N LEU A 130 -15.57 3.53 -16.53
CA LEU A 130 -16.30 3.61 -15.27
C LEU A 130 -15.44 3.09 -14.14
N ILE A 131 -15.31 3.87 -13.05
CA ILE A 131 -14.70 3.41 -11.80
C ILE A 131 -15.76 3.23 -10.71
N PHE A 132 -15.67 2.12 -9.99
CA PHE A 132 -16.37 1.91 -8.73
C PHE A 132 -15.48 2.37 -7.59
N ASP A 133 -16.00 3.29 -6.76
CA ASP A 133 -15.39 3.70 -5.50
C ASP A 133 -15.41 2.55 -4.47
N ASP A 134 -14.69 2.67 -3.38
CA ASP A 134 -14.46 1.65 -2.35
C ASP A 134 -15.71 1.17 -1.58
N PHE A 135 -16.88 1.64 -1.94
CA PHE A 135 -18.18 1.12 -1.50
C PHE A 135 -18.68 -0.07 -2.34
N TYR A 136 -17.90 -0.55 -3.31
CA TYR A 136 -18.25 -1.74 -4.09
C TYR A 136 -18.01 -3.04 -3.30
N PHE A 137 -18.57 -3.09 -2.09
CA PHE A 137 -18.52 -4.22 -1.17
C PHE A 137 -19.94 -4.64 -0.74
N TYR A 138 -20.05 -5.69 0.07
CA TYR A 138 -21.31 -6.22 0.53
C TYR A 138 -21.33 -6.45 2.04
N ASN A 139 -22.05 -5.61 2.79
CA ASN A 139 -22.17 -5.74 4.25
C ASN A 139 -23.60 -5.94 4.76
N CYS A 140 -24.60 -5.93 3.89
CA CYS A 140 -26.00 -6.07 4.26
C CYS A 140 -26.28 -7.41 4.96
N ARG A 141 -27.08 -7.36 6.03
CA ARG A 141 -27.55 -8.50 6.84
C ARG A 141 -29.05 -8.51 7.02
N CYS A 142 -29.82 -7.99 6.05
CA CYS A 142 -31.27 -8.02 6.10
C CYS A 142 -31.82 -9.47 6.04
N ARG A 143 -33.10 -9.62 6.26
CA ARG A 143 -33.77 -10.94 6.26
C ARG A 143 -33.51 -11.73 4.97
N LYS A 144 -33.61 -11.10 3.79
CA LYS A 144 -33.30 -11.74 2.49
C LYS A 144 -31.86 -12.25 2.43
N CYS A 145 -30.89 -11.45 2.91
CA CYS A 145 -29.47 -11.86 2.95
C CYS A 145 -29.25 -13.07 3.85
N ILE A 146 -29.87 -13.08 5.04
CA ILE A 146 -29.78 -14.21 5.98
C ILE A 146 -30.38 -15.48 5.36
N GLU A 147 -31.53 -15.38 4.73
CA GLU A 147 -32.20 -16.48 4.05
C GLU A 147 -31.37 -17.02 2.87
N GLN A 148 -30.83 -16.15 2.00
CA GLN A 148 -29.99 -16.55 0.86
C GLN A 148 -28.63 -17.10 1.28
N LYS A 149 -28.05 -16.57 2.36
CA LYS A 149 -26.79 -17.10 2.91
C LYS A 149 -26.93 -18.56 3.34
N GLY A 150 -28.05 -18.92 3.97
CA GLY A 150 -28.28 -20.25 4.47
C GLY A 150 -27.19 -20.69 5.45
N THR A 151 -26.57 -21.84 5.20
CA THR A 151 -25.50 -22.42 6.04
C THR A 151 -24.10 -21.92 5.74
N LYS A 152 -23.91 -21.12 4.68
CA LYS A 152 -22.61 -20.54 4.33
C LYS A 152 -22.11 -19.58 5.41
N THR A 153 -20.80 -19.37 5.51
CA THR A 153 -20.24 -18.23 6.24
C THR A 153 -20.57 -16.91 5.54
N TRP A 154 -20.46 -15.78 6.22
CA TRP A 154 -20.65 -14.46 5.57
C TRP A 154 -19.60 -14.21 4.49
N LYS A 155 -18.36 -14.65 4.69
CA LYS A 155 -17.27 -14.62 3.72
C LYS A 155 -17.67 -15.33 2.43
N GLU A 156 -17.99 -16.61 2.49
CA GLU A 156 -18.39 -17.41 1.32
C GLU A 156 -19.57 -16.79 0.58
N PHE A 157 -20.61 -16.40 1.32
CA PHE A 157 -21.82 -15.82 0.73
C PHE A 157 -21.52 -14.49 0.00
N ARG A 158 -20.70 -13.63 0.60
CA ARG A 158 -20.36 -12.32 0.02
C ARG A 158 -19.44 -12.42 -1.18
N LEU A 159 -18.42 -13.26 -1.12
CA LEU A 159 -17.53 -13.52 -2.26
C LEU A 159 -18.32 -14.05 -3.47
N GLU A 160 -19.16 -15.06 -3.29
CA GLU A 160 -20.02 -15.58 -4.36
C GLU A 160 -20.99 -14.51 -4.91
N LYS A 161 -21.61 -13.73 -4.01
CA LYS A 161 -22.55 -12.70 -4.40
C LYS A 161 -21.85 -11.60 -5.19
N MET A 162 -20.70 -11.10 -4.74
CA MET A 162 -19.98 -10.04 -5.42
C MET A 162 -19.39 -10.49 -6.76
N LYS A 163 -18.96 -11.75 -6.88
CA LYS A 163 -18.61 -12.35 -8.17
C LYS A 163 -19.79 -12.30 -9.14
N TYR A 164 -20.97 -12.80 -8.71
CA TYR A 164 -22.19 -12.76 -9.51
C TYR A 164 -22.58 -11.33 -9.93
N ILE A 165 -22.55 -10.37 -8.99
CA ILE A 165 -22.90 -8.97 -9.26
C ILE A 165 -21.91 -8.36 -10.26
N THR A 166 -20.62 -8.62 -10.10
CA THR A 166 -19.61 -8.12 -11.03
C THR A 166 -19.84 -8.66 -12.44
N GLU A 167 -20.03 -9.96 -12.58
CA GLU A 167 -20.15 -10.62 -13.90
C GLU A 167 -21.52 -10.37 -14.55
N GLU A 168 -22.60 -10.67 -13.83
CA GLU A 168 -23.95 -10.73 -14.40
C GLU A 168 -24.70 -9.40 -14.38
N VAL A 169 -24.35 -8.49 -13.47
CA VAL A 169 -25.03 -7.20 -13.39
C VAL A 169 -24.15 -6.10 -13.99
N VAL A 170 -22.93 -5.94 -13.51
CA VAL A 170 -22.07 -4.83 -13.91
C VAL A 170 -21.53 -5.04 -15.34
N MET A 171 -20.75 -6.09 -15.54
CA MET A 171 -20.08 -6.31 -16.83
C MET A 171 -21.06 -6.52 -17.98
N LYS A 172 -22.09 -7.35 -17.78
CA LYS A 172 -23.12 -7.56 -18.81
C LYS A 172 -23.86 -6.27 -19.17
N THR A 173 -24.24 -5.46 -18.20
CA THR A 173 -24.93 -4.19 -18.46
C THR A 173 -24.00 -3.22 -19.19
N ALA A 174 -22.79 -2.99 -18.70
CA ALA A 174 -21.83 -2.09 -19.31
C ALA A 174 -21.53 -2.47 -20.76
N LYS A 175 -21.14 -3.73 -20.98
CA LYS A 175 -20.75 -4.23 -22.32
C LYS A 175 -21.92 -4.36 -23.30
N SER A 176 -23.15 -4.51 -22.82
CA SER A 176 -24.34 -4.52 -23.72
C SER A 176 -24.66 -3.15 -24.31
N ILE A 177 -24.27 -2.07 -23.64
CA ILE A 177 -24.51 -0.68 -24.08
C ILE A 177 -23.28 -0.14 -24.80
N ASN A 178 -22.10 -0.27 -24.20
CA ASN A 178 -20.82 0.10 -24.77
C ASN A 178 -19.86 -1.09 -24.70
N PRO A 179 -19.67 -1.88 -25.77
CA PRO A 179 -18.79 -3.04 -25.79
C PRO A 179 -17.32 -2.73 -25.43
N GLU A 180 -16.86 -1.51 -25.67
CA GLU A 180 -15.49 -1.05 -25.38
C GLU A 180 -15.35 -0.44 -23.98
N MET A 181 -16.44 -0.36 -23.20
CA MET A 181 -16.43 0.21 -21.85
C MET A 181 -15.37 -0.44 -20.98
N ASN A 182 -14.44 0.35 -20.44
CA ASN A 182 -13.48 -0.09 -19.44
C ASN A 182 -14.11 -0.01 -18.03
N VAL A 183 -14.24 -1.13 -17.34
CA VAL A 183 -14.80 -1.19 -15.99
C VAL A 183 -13.67 -1.39 -14.98
N ILE A 184 -13.56 -0.44 -14.05
CA ILE A 184 -12.52 -0.38 -13.03
C ILE A 184 -13.13 -0.67 -11.66
N ILE A 185 -12.56 -1.61 -10.91
CA ILE A 185 -12.89 -1.82 -9.50
C ILE A 185 -11.78 -1.21 -8.65
N LYS A 186 -12.11 -0.22 -7.80
CA LYS A 186 -11.20 0.27 -6.78
C LYS A 186 -11.24 -0.65 -5.56
N TYR A 187 -10.09 -1.13 -5.17
CA TYR A 187 -9.86 -1.88 -3.93
C TYR A 187 -9.31 -0.92 -2.88
N PRO A 188 -9.96 -0.80 -1.71
CA PRO A 188 -9.51 0.11 -0.64
C PRO A 188 -8.22 -0.36 0.04
N GLN A 189 -7.61 0.48 0.86
CA GLN A 189 -6.39 0.14 1.60
C GLN A 189 -6.59 -0.91 2.72
N TRP A 190 -7.83 -1.15 3.15
CA TRP A 190 -8.18 -2.11 4.21
C TRP A 190 -8.28 -3.56 3.68
N PHE A 191 -7.18 -4.02 3.05
CA PHE A 191 -7.10 -5.34 2.40
C PHE A 191 -7.28 -6.52 3.37
N GLU A 192 -7.10 -6.31 4.66
CA GLU A 192 -7.25 -7.31 5.70
C GLU A 192 -8.67 -7.84 5.84
N VAL A 193 -9.67 -7.08 5.41
CA VAL A 193 -11.10 -7.45 5.49
C VAL A 193 -11.77 -7.63 4.12
N TYR A 194 -11.00 -7.74 3.05
CA TYR A 194 -11.57 -7.95 1.71
C TYR A 194 -12.50 -9.15 1.65
N ASN A 195 -12.08 -10.28 2.22
CA ASN A 195 -12.86 -11.50 2.17
C ASN A 195 -14.21 -11.37 2.90
N GLU A 196 -14.24 -10.67 4.02
CA GLU A 196 -15.43 -10.43 4.84
C GLU A 196 -16.39 -9.44 4.19
N THR A 197 -15.93 -8.66 3.22
CA THR A 197 -16.71 -7.65 2.52
C THR A 197 -17.02 -8.00 1.07
N GLY A 198 -16.46 -9.11 0.56
CA GLY A 198 -16.74 -9.63 -0.77
C GLY A 198 -15.82 -9.09 -1.87
N TYR A 199 -14.72 -8.41 -1.52
CA TYR A 199 -13.64 -8.16 -2.47
C TYR A 199 -12.83 -9.45 -2.67
N ASP A 200 -12.82 -9.94 -3.90
CA ASP A 200 -12.16 -11.20 -4.26
C ASP A 200 -11.01 -10.95 -5.25
N LEU A 201 -9.80 -10.90 -4.73
CA LEU A 201 -8.61 -10.70 -5.56
C LEU A 201 -8.30 -11.89 -6.47
N THR A 202 -8.89 -13.07 -6.22
CA THR A 202 -8.66 -14.26 -7.05
C THR A 202 -9.56 -14.33 -8.27
N THR A 203 -10.76 -13.74 -8.22
CA THR A 203 -11.75 -13.83 -9.32
C THR A 203 -12.13 -12.48 -9.91
N GLN A 204 -12.38 -11.44 -9.10
CA GLN A 204 -12.83 -10.14 -9.62
C GLN A 204 -11.86 -9.49 -10.61
N PRO A 205 -10.51 -9.51 -10.41
CA PRO A 205 -9.58 -8.98 -11.40
C PRO A 205 -9.56 -9.74 -12.73
N GLN A 206 -10.13 -10.95 -12.78
CA GLN A 206 -10.29 -11.72 -14.03
C GLN A 206 -11.58 -11.36 -14.77
N ILE A 207 -12.55 -10.76 -14.07
CA ILE A 207 -13.87 -10.37 -14.60
C ILE A 207 -13.86 -8.91 -15.04
N ALA A 208 -13.35 -8.00 -14.19
CA ALA A 208 -13.21 -6.59 -14.50
C ALA A 208 -12.07 -6.34 -15.51
N ASP A 209 -12.16 -5.25 -16.28
CA ASP A 209 -11.13 -4.91 -17.26
C ASP A 209 -9.84 -4.45 -16.58
N THR A 210 -9.94 -3.61 -15.55
CA THR A 210 -8.83 -3.05 -14.78
C THR A 210 -9.19 -2.89 -13.31
N ILE A 211 -8.17 -2.65 -12.48
CA ILE A 211 -8.35 -2.38 -11.05
C ILE A 211 -7.67 -1.06 -10.66
N TYR A 212 -8.02 -0.56 -9.48
CA TYR A 212 -7.47 0.64 -8.88
C TYR A 212 -7.21 0.42 -7.40
N THR A 213 -6.26 1.13 -6.80
CA THR A 213 -5.86 0.94 -5.41
C THR A 213 -6.21 2.16 -4.56
N GLY A 214 -6.90 1.95 -3.44
CA GLY A 214 -6.96 2.94 -2.37
C GLY A 214 -5.62 3.01 -1.65
N THR A 215 -5.06 4.21 -1.51
CA THR A 215 -3.76 4.43 -0.84
C THR A 215 -3.87 5.44 0.30
N GLU A 216 -5.07 5.58 0.86
CA GLU A 216 -5.45 6.54 1.89
C GLU A 216 -4.93 6.11 3.28
N THR A 217 -3.64 6.26 3.57
CA THR A 217 -3.08 6.03 4.92
C THR A 217 -3.25 7.21 5.85
N ARG A 218 -3.43 8.42 5.28
CA ARG A 218 -3.69 9.66 6.00
C ARG A 218 -2.60 9.98 7.04
N ASN A 219 -2.95 10.65 8.13
CA ASN A 219 -2.01 10.89 9.23
C ASN A 219 -2.21 9.85 10.33
N PRO A 220 -1.24 8.93 10.57
CA PRO A 220 -1.34 7.88 11.58
C PRO A 220 -1.64 8.35 13.01
N ASP A 221 -1.25 9.59 13.35
CA ASP A 221 -1.44 10.14 14.69
C ASP A 221 -2.89 10.58 14.95
N TYR A 222 -3.66 10.86 13.89
CA TYR A 222 -5.01 11.42 13.97
C TYR A 222 -6.08 10.58 13.27
N ALA A 223 -5.67 9.76 12.31
CA ALA A 223 -6.60 8.87 11.61
C ALA A 223 -7.11 7.77 12.53
N GLY A 224 -8.40 7.47 12.47
CA GLY A 224 -9.01 6.44 13.30
C GLY A 224 -8.44 5.03 13.11
N GLN A 225 -7.81 4.76 11.98
CA GLN A 225 -7.20 3.47 11.67
C GLN A 225 -5.74 3.34 12.14
N HIS A 226 -5.01 4.43 12.39
CA HIS A 226 -3.60 4.44 12.81
C HIS A 226 -2.67 3.57 11.93
N LEU A 227 -2.86 3.61 10.62
CA LEU A 227 -2.14 2.77 9.65
C LEU A 227 -0.69 3.24 9.47
N PRO A 228 0.29 2.32 9.37
CA PRO A 228 1.66 2.70 9.03
C PRO A 228 1.71 3.24 7.60
N LYS A 229 2.45 4.33 7.40
CA LYS A 229 2.51 5.08 6.14
C LYS A 229 2.96 4.22 4.94
N TYR A 230 3.90 3.29 5.15
CA TYR A 230 4.39 2.37 4.11
C TYR A 230 3.26 1.55 3.45
N LEU A 231 2.08 1.47 4.08
CA LEU A 231 0.93 0.76 3.52
C LEU A 231 0.53 1.29 2.15
N SER A 232 0.58 2.61 1.89
CA SER A 232 0.28 3.17 0.57
C SER A 232 1.15 2.55 -0.54
N TYR A 233 2.44 2.29 -0.26
CA TYR A 233 3.33 1.57 -1.17
C TYR A 233 2.99 0.08 -1.23
N PHE A 234 2.87 -0.58 -0.08
CA PHE A 234 2.68 -2.03 0.00
C PHE A 234 1.39 -2.48 -0.71
N VAL A 235 0.25 -1.81 -0.46
CA VAL A 235 -1.03 -2.18 -1.08
C VAL A 235 -1.01 -1.98 -2.60
N MET A 236 -0.33 -0.94 -3.10
CA MET A 236 -0.11 -0.77 -4.54
C MET A 236 0.63 -1.96 -5.15
N ARG A 237 1.71 -2.42 -4.52
CA ARG A 237 2.49 -3.58 -5.00
C ARG A 237 1.71 -4.88 -4.88
N TYR A 238 0.93 -5.04 -3.80
CA TYR A 238 0.09 -6.22 -3.61
C TYR A 238 -0.99 -6.33 -4.69
N LEU A 239 -1.67 -5.24 -5.01
CA LEU A 239 -2.69 -5.22 -6.07
C LEU A 239 -2.08 -5.30 -7.48
N GLU A 240 -0.88 -4.76 -7.70
CA GLU A 240 -0.15 -5.00 -8.96
C GLU A 240 0.18 -6.49 -9.14
N SER A 241 0.53 -7.19 -8.05
CA SER A 241 0.74 -8.65 -8.05
C SER A 241 -0.55 -9.44 -8.33
N ALA A 242 -1.72 -8.95 -7.87
CA ALA A 242 -3.01 -9.57 -8.13
C ALA A 242 -3.50 -9.40 -9.58
N ALA A 243 -3.17 -8.27 -10.21
CA ALA A 243 -3.55 -7.94 -11.59
C ALA A 243 -2.38 -7.30 -12.35
N PRO A 244 -1.32 -8.07 -12.70
CA PRO A 244 -0.12 -7.53 -13.32
C PRO A 244 -0.41 -6.74 -14.59
N GLY A 245 0.07 -5.50 -14.63
CA GLY A 245 -0.14 -4.61 -15.76
C GLY A 245 -1.55 -4.01 -15.88
N ARG A 246 -2.48 -4.35 -14.97
CA ARG A 246 -3.88 -3.86 -15.00
C ARG A 246 -4.29 -3.07 -13.75
N ASN A 247 -3.39 -2.86 -12.78
CA ASN A 247 -3.59 -1.89 -11.72
C ASN A 247 -3.26 -0.50 -12.26
N LEU A 248 -4.29 0.31 -12.54
CA LEU A 248 -4.11 1.60 -13.20
C LEU A 248 -3.45 2.64 -12.30
N GLY A 249 -3.74 2.63 -11.01
CA GLY A 249 -3.20 3.68 -10.17
C GLY A 249 -3.61 3.63 -8.71
N GLY A 250 -3.29 4.71 -8.02
CA GLY A 250 -3.58 4.90 -6.63
C GLY A 250 -4.47 6.11 -6.37
N TRP A 251 -5.23 6.06 -5.31
CA TRP A 251 -6.21 7.05 -4.92
C TRP A 251 -6.01 7.44 -3.46
N PHE A 252 -5.87 8.73 -3.18
CA PHE A 252 -5.73 9.21 -1.81
C PHE A 252 -6.50 10.52 -1.58
N ASP A 253 -6.68 10.88 -0.31
CA ASP A 253 -7.51 12.00 0.12
C ASP A 253 -6.82 12.90 1.16
N PRO A 254 -7.31 14.15 1.36
CA PRO A 254 -6.76 15.08 2.33
C PRO A 254 -7.31 14.90 3.75
N TYR A 255 -8.27 14.00 3.96
CA TYR A 255 -8.94 13.85 5.24
C TYR A 255 -7.98 13.43 6.34
N GLU A 256 -8.21 13.94 7.55
CA GLU A 256 -7.36 13.68 8.71
C GLU A 256 -5.88 14.10 8.52
N CYS A 257 -5.59 14.93 7.48
CA CYS A 257 -4.26 15.51 7.21
C CYS A 257 -4.18 17.02 7.51
N THR A 258 -5.24 17.64 8.00
CA THR A 258 -5.29 19.11 8.25
C THR A 258 -4.21 19.61 9.19
N TYR A 259 -3.79 18.80 10.17
CA TYR A 259 -2.72 19.13 11.10
C TYR A 259 -1.31 18.78 10.57
N ASN A 260 -1.21 18.01 9.50
CA ASN A 260 0.07 17.57 8.96
C ASN A 260 0.00 17.41 7.43
N LEU A 261 0.28 18.48 6.72
CA LEU A 261 0.30 18.50 5.26
C LEU A 261 1.27 17.46 4.67
N THR A 262 2.39 17.15 5.36
CA THR A 262 3.36 16.16 4.87
C THR A 262 2.76 14.77 4.80
N SER A 263 1.82 14.41 5.69
CA SER A 263 1.11 13.12 5.61
C SER A 263 0.21 13.01 4.38
N TYR A 264 -0.37 14.13 3.92
CA TYR A 264 -1.10 14.16 2.65
C TYR A 264 -0.17 13.91 1.45
N LEU A 265 0.95 14.61 1.40
CA LEU A 265 1.92 14.47 0.31
C LEU A 265 2.55 13.09 0.28
N GLU A 266 2.78 12.51 1.45
CA GLU A 266 3.40 11.19 1.58
C GLU A 266 2.57 10.07 0.95
N GLN A 267 1.25 10.12 1.06
CA GLN A 267 0.37 9.20 0.35
C GLN A 267 0.67 9.23 -1.17
N GLY A 268 0.84 10.41 -1.74
CA GLY A 268 1.19 10.60 -3.15
C GLY A 268 2.59 10.11 -3.50
N TYR A 269 3.60 10.44 -2.69
CA TYR A 269 4.97 9.94 -2.90
C TYR A 269 5.00 8.41 -2.93
N LEU A 270 4.45 7.76 -1.90
CA LEU A 270 4.48 6.31 -1.76
C LEU A 270 3.70 5.60 -2.88
N THR A 271 2.59 6.18 -3.30
CA THR A 271 1.81 5.70 -4.46
C THR A 271 2.65 5.74 -5.74
N LEU A 272 3.37 6.83 -5.99
CA LEU A 272 4.22 6.99 -7.18
C LEU A 272 5.51 6.16 -7.11
N PHE A 273 6.11 5.99 -5.93
CA PHE A 273 7.26 5.10 -5.74
C PHE A 273 6.93 3.65 -6.07
N ALA A 274 5.68 3.24 -5.84
CA ALA A 274 5.16 1.94 -6.25
C ALA A 274 4.83 1.85 -7.75
N LYS A 275 5.13 2.90 -8.55
CA LYS A 275 4.92 2.97 -10.01
C LYS A 275 3.45 3.00 -10.44
N ALA A 276 2.60 3.71 -9.70
CA ALA A 276 1.26 4.04 -10.15
C ALA A 276 1.30 4.79 -11.50
N ARG A 277 0.44 4.39 -12.43
CA ARG A 277 0.33 5.03 -13.75
C ARG A 277 -0.56 6.26 -13.72
N GLU A 278 -1.50 6.27 -12.80
CA GLU A 278 -2.41 7.37 -12.53
C GLU A 278 -2.54 7.57 -11.01
N VAL A 279 -2.72 8.81 -10.59
CA VAL A 279 -3.03 9.15 -9.19
C VAL A 279 -4.33 9.93 -9.17
N THR A 280 -5.33 9.43 -8.43
CA THR A 280 -6.62 10.13 -8.26
C THR A 280 -6.66 10.87 -6.93
N LEU A 281 -6.92 12.17 -7.00
CA LEU A 281 -7.16 13.04 -5.86
C LEU A 281 -8.65 13.00 -5.48
N PHE A 282 -8.96 12.57 -4.28
CA PHE A 282 -10.31 12.67 -3.72
C PHE A 282 -10.40 13.87 -2.78
N CYS A 283 -11.36 14.74 -2.85
CA CYS A 283 -12.30 14.90 -3.93
C CYS A 283 -12.30 16.37 -4.41
N LEU A 284 -12.90 16.61 -5.57
CA LEU A 284 -12.93 17.94 -6.20
C LEU A 284 -13.44 19.02 -5.25
N GLY A 285 -14.63 18.83 -4.64
CA GLY A 285 -15.22 19.83 -3.75
C GLY A 285 -14.31 20.16 -2.56
N SER A 286 -13.74 19.16 -1.90
CA SER A 286 -12.82 19.39 -0.78
C SER A 286 -11.60 20.22 -1.18
N LEU A 287 -11.02 19.97 -2.35
CA LEU A 287 -9.79 20.63 -2.82
C LEU A 287 -10.01 22.06 -3.33
N ILE A 288 -11.22 22.43 -3.75
CA ILE A 288 -11.49 23.76 -4.31
C ILE A 288 -12.30 24.67 -3.38
N GLU A 289 -12.99 24.13 -2.38
CA GLU A 289 -13.96 24.87 -1.56
C GLU A 289 -13.65 24.85 -0.07
N ALA A 290 -13.16 23.73 0.48
CA ALA A 290 -12.96 23.60 1.90
C ALA A 290 -11.78 24.47 2.39
N PRO A 291 -11.99 25.38 3.34
CA PRO A 291 -10.92 26.28 3.84
C PRO A 291 -9.72 25.52 4.42
N ASP A 292 -9.98 24.37 5.04
CA ASP A 292 -8.97 23.54 5.69
C ASP A 292 -7.97 22.93 4.71
N PHE A 293 -8.37 22.75 3.44
CA PHE A 293 -7.54 22.16 2.39
C PHE A 293 -7.00 23.15 1.37
N ARG A 294 -7.11 24.45 1.65
CA ARG A 294 -6.73 25.51 0.69
C ARG A 294 -5.27 25.43 0.20
N LEU A 295 -4.35 24.93 1.02
CA LEU A 295 -2.94 24.80 0.66
C LEU A 295 -2.63 23.50 -0.10
N PHE A 296 -3.49 22.51 -0.05
CA PHE A 296 -3.25 21.16 -0.55
C PHE A 296 -3.06 21.11 -2.07
N PRO A 297 -3.84 21.83 -2.91
CA PRO A 297 -3.61 21.85 -4.35
C PRO A 297 -2.22 22.36 -4.75
N ALA A 298 -1.72 23.40 -4.08
CA ALA A 298 -0.39 23.93 -4.37
C ALA A 298 0.72 22.96 -3.93
N ALA A 299 0.57 22.39 -2.74
CA ALA A 299 1.57 21.47 -2.19
C ALA A 299 1.64 20.16 -2.98
N VAL A 300 0.49 19.57 -3.35
CA VAL A 300 0.47 18.31 -4.12
C VAL A 300 0.93 18.56 -5.56
N GLY A 301 0.65 19.71 -6.14
CA GLY A 301 1.15 20.09 -7.46
C GLY A 301 2.68 20.16 -7.49
N GLU A 302 3.29 20.79 -6.48
CA GLU A 302 4.76 20.86 -6.35
C GLU A 302 5.36 19.46 -6.16
N MET A 303 4.73 18.61 -5.33
CA MET A 303 5.14 17.23 -5.15
C MET A 303 5.11 16.43 -6.47
N PHE A 304 4.08 16.61 -7.28
CA PHE A 304 3.99 15.96 -8.58
C PHE A 304 5.06 16.43 -9.57
N GLU A 305 5.39 17.73 -9.59
CA GLU A 305 6.50 18.26 -10.41
C GLU A 305 7.83 17.65 -9.96
N GLU A 306 8.11 17.62 -8.64
CA GLU A 306 9.32 17.03 -8.10
C GLU A 306 9.46 15.56 -8.51
N VAL A 307 8.41 14.75 -8.32
CA VAL A 307 8.48 13.31 -8.64
C VAL A 307 8.61 13.08 -10.14
N ASP A 308 7.93 13.86 -10.98
CA ASP A 308 8.00 13.75 -12.44
C ASP A 308 9.41 13.98 -13.00
N GLU A 309 10.28 14.70 -12.28
CA GLU A 309 11.67 14.91 -12.68
C GLU A 309 12.50 13.63 -12.66
N TYR A 310 12.27 12.73 -11.69
CA TYR A 310 13.11 11.55 -11.49
C TYR A 310 12.42 10.20 -11.64
N LEU A 311 11.08 10.15 -11.72
CA LEU A 311 10.34 8.87 -11.73
C LEU A 311 10.72 7.96 -12.92
N SER A 312 11.05 8.52 -14.08
CA SER A 312 11.54 7.77 -15.25
C SER A 312 12.95 7.18 -15.05
N GLU A 313 13.74 7.77 -14.15
CA GLU A 313 15.07 7.26 -13.83
C GLU A 313 15.03 5.99 -12.98
N LEU A 314 13.92 5.78 -12.25
CA LEU A 314 13.73 4.60 -11.42
C LEU A 314 13.30 3.40 -12.28
N GLY A 315 13.91 2.24 -12.04
CA GLY A 315 13.52 0.96 -12.64
C GLY A 315 12.21 0.40 -12.08
N ASN A 316 12.04 -0.91 -12.18
CA ASN A 316 10.95 -1.61 -11.53
C ASN A 316 11.25 -1.76 -10.03
N PRO A 317 10.24 -1.64 -9.15
CA PRO A 317 10.40 -1.92 -7.73
C PRO A 317 10.90 -3.34 -7.49
N ILE A 318 11.84 -3.48 -6.55
CA ILE A 318 12.30 -4.76 -6.03
C ILE A 318 12.33 -4.72 -4.50
N GLY A 319 12.23 -5.87 -3.87
CA GLY A 319 12.22 -5.97 -2.42
C GLY A 319 12.30 -7.41 -1.94
N VAL A 320 12.13 -7.60 -0.65
CA VAL A 320 11.95 -8.92 -0.04
C VAL A 320 10.65 -9.52 -0.57
N ALA A 321 10.71 -10.70 -1.15
CA ALA A 321 9.53 -11.37 -1.69
C ALA A 321 8.57 -11.78 -0.56
N ALA A 322 7.50 -11.03 -0.40
CA ALA A 322 6.50 -11.23 0.67
C ALA A 322 5.27 -11.93 0.11
N TYR A 323 5.05 -13.17 0.53
CA TYR A 323 3.91 -13.95 0.08
C TYR A 323 2.67 -13.75 0.94
N ARG A 324 1.58 -13.33 0.30
CA ARG A 324 0.26 -13.21 0.93
C ARG A 324 -0.81 -13.75 -0.02
N PRO A 325 -1.40 -14.94 0.23
CA PRO A 325 -2.49 -15.47 -0.58
C PRO A 325 -3.71 -14.55 -0.60
N GLY A 326 -4.47 -14.54 -1.69
CA GLY A 326 -5.62 -13.64 -1.86
C GLY A 326 -6.76 -13.82 -0.86
N HIS A 327 -6.91 -15.01 -0.26
CA HIS A 327 -7.95 -15.31 0.72
C HIS A 327 -7.38 -15.60 2.11
N SER A 328 -6.42 -14.82 2.55
CA SER A 328 -5.69 -15.01 3.79
C SER A 328 -5.97 -13.92 4.83
N ALA A 329 -5.64 -14.20 6.08
CA ALA A 329 -5.74 -13.28 7.21
C ALA A 329 -4.66 -13.58 8.26
N GLY A 330 -4.31 -12.59 9.06
CA GLY A 330 -3.33 -12.67 10.15
C GLY A 330 -2.07 -11.85 9.89
N GLU A 331 -1.60 -11.16 10.94
CA GLU A 331 -0.48 -10.20 10.89
C GLU A 331 -0.60 -9.21 9.70
N ASP A 332 -1.81 -8.74 9.45
CA ASP A 332 -2.22 -8.15 8.18
C ASP A 332 -1.40 -6.93 7.75
N ASN A 333 -1.09 -6.02 8.69
CA ASN A 333 -0.30 -4.81 8.42
C ASN A 333 1.19 -4.96 8.74
N LEU A 334 1.67 -6.15 9.10
CA LEU A 334 3.05 -6.38 9.52
C LEU A 334 4.08 -5.94 8.48
N HIS A 335 3.83 -6.23 7.21
CA HIS A 335 4.71 -5.80 6.11
C HIS A 335 4.93 -4.28 6.11
N SER A 336 3.88 -3.52 6.39
CA SER A 336 3.96 -2.07 6.45
C SER A 336 4.70 -1.57 7.69
N TYR A 337 4.54 -2.20 8.84
CA TYR A 337 5.35 -1.90 10.04
C TYR A 337 6.84 -2.21 9.81
N LEU A 338 7.17 -3.33 9.19
CA LEU A 338 8.55 -3.68 8.83
C LEU A 338 9.10 -2.76 7.73
N GLY A 339 8.26 -2.29 6.79
CA GLY A 339 8.61 -1.29 5.79
C GLY A 339 9.05 0.04 6.42
N MET A 340 8.37 0.48 7.50
CA MET A 340 8.79 1.62 8.30
C MET A 340 10.09 1.38 9.08
N CYS A 341 10.53 0.12 9.18
CA CYS A 341 11.84 -0.26 9.71
C CYS A 341 12.91 -0.39 8.61
N GLY A 342 12.68 0.11 7.40
CA GLY A 342 13.65 0.13 6.31
C GLY A 342 13.83 -1.21 5.59
N ILE A 343 12.82 -2.07 5.60
CA ILE A 343 12.79 -3.32 4.86
C ILE A 343 11.91 -3.11 3.62
N PRO A 344 12.48 -3.06 2.41
CA PRO A 344 11.69 -2.92 1.19
C PRO A 344 11.02 -4.25 0.85
N PHE A 345 9.71 -4.22 0.59
CA PHE A 345 8.94 -5.40 0.22
C PHE A 345 8.47 -5.35 -1.23
N GLU A 346 8.50 -6.49 -1.90
CA GLU A 346 7.74 -6.78 -3.10
C GLU A 346 6.68 -7.83 -2.74
N ALA A 347 5.41 -7.44 -2.89
CA ALA A 347 4.30 -8.29 -2.47
C ALA A 347 3.89 -9.26 -3.58
N HIS A 348 3.60 -10.50 -3.20
CA HIS A 348 3.21 -11.58 -4.10
C HIS A 348 1.92 -12.25 -3.65
N MET A 349 0.89 -12.25 -4.51
CA MET A 349 -0.34 -13.01 -4.28
C MET A 349 -0.17 -14.51 -4.58
N HIS A 350 0.79 -14.85 -5.44
CA HIS A 350 1.22 -16.22 -5.74
C HIS A 350 2.58 -16.49 -5.12
N TYR A 351 2.82 -17.73 -4.68
CA TYR A 351 4.09 -18.07 -4.04
C TYR A 351 5.29 -17.74 -4.96
N PRO A 352 6.27 -16.95 -4.50
CA PRO A 352 7.37 -16.46 -5.33
C PRO A 352 8.45 -17.52 -5.47
N GLU A 353 8.33 -18.40 -6.45
CA GLU A 353 9.34 -19.42 -6.74
C GLU A 353 10.64 -18.81 -7.27
N GLY A 354 11.78 -19.35 -6.83
CA GLY A 354 13.10 -18.96 -7.33
C GLY A 354 13.70 -17.72 -6.69
N GLU A 355 13.00 -17.08 -5.75
CA GLU A 355 13.56 -15.98 -4.96
C GLU A 355 14.61 -16.46 -3.96
N LYS A 356 15.59 -15.60 -3.64
CA LYS A 356 16.64 -15.95 -2.68
C LYS A 356 16.17 -15.95 -1.24
N VAL A 357 15.23 -15.09 -0.92
CA VAL A 357 14.60 -14.98 0.40
C VAL A 357 13.10 -14.80 0.22
N VAL A 358 12.31 -15.62 0.90
CA VAL A 358 10.86 -15.49 0.95
C VAL A 358 10.42 -15.18 2.38
N PHE A 359 9.59 -14.15 2.53
CA PHE A 359 8.99 -13.77 3.81
C PHE A 359 7.53 -14.25 3.90
N LEU A 360 7.21 -14.92 5.01
CA LEU A 360 5.91 -15.53 5.28
C LEU A 360 5.38 -15.05 6.63
N ALA A 361 4.45 -14.10 6.61
CA ALA A 361 3.69 -13.71 7.79
C ALA A 361 2.60 -14.75 8.11
N GLU A 362 1.89 -14.60 9.21
CA GLU A 362 0.80 -15.49 9.63
C GLU A 362 -0.19 -15.81 8.50
N SER A 363 -0.54 -14.80 7.70
CA SER A 363 -1.47 -14.94 6.57
C SER A 363 -1.03 -15.99 5.54
N ALA A 364 0.27 -16.20 5.35
CA ALA A 364 0.79 -17.19 4.40
C ALA A 364 0.44 -18.64 4.80
N ALA A 365 0.18 -18.90 6.07
CA ALA A 365 -0.23 -20.22 6.57
C ALA A 365 -1.66 -20.64 6.14
N ASP A 366 -2.45 -19.73 5.54
CA ASP A 366 -3.74 -20.07 4.94
C ASP A 366 -3.61 -20.84 3.59
N ASP A 367 -2.42 -20.84 3.00
CA ASP A 367 -2.13 -21.68 1.84
C ASP A 367 -1.94 -23.14 2.27
N GLY A 368 -2.89 -24.01 1.90
CA GLY A 368 -2.83 -25.43 2.25
C GLY A 368 -1.60 -26.20 1.71
N GLU A 369 -0.87 -25.61 0.76
CA GLU A 369 0.36 -26.19 0.17
C GLU A 369 1.63 -25.54 0.72
N ILE A 370 1.53 -24.63 1.70
CA ILE A 370 2.67 -23.83 2.15
C ILE A 370 3.84 -24.66 2.67
N VAL A 371 3.58 -25.75 3.34
CA VAL A 371 4.62 -26.66 3.88
C VAL A 371 5.49 -27.22 2.75
N GLU A 372 4.89 -27.73 1.69
CA GLU A 372 5.62 -28.30 0.55
C GLU A 372 6.35 -27.19 -0.25
N LYS A 373 5.74 -26.02 -0.42
CA LYS A 373 6.37 -24.87 -1.06
C LYS A 373 7.62 -24.40 -0.29
N MET A 374 7.54 -24.35 1.04
CA MET A 374 8.68 -23.99 1.90
C MET A 374 9.80 -25.02 1.80
N LYS A 375 9.48 -26.34 1.88
CA LYS A 375 10.47 -27.40 1.73
C LYS A 375 11.19 -27.32 0.39
N ASP A 376 10.44 -27.14 -0.68
CA ASP A 376 11.00 -27.03 -2.03
C ASP A 376 11.95 -25.82 -2.15
N SER A 377 11.57 -24.67 -1.60
CA SER A 377 12.41 -23.48 -1.56
C SER A 377 13.70 -23.69 -0.77
N LEU A 378 13.61 -24.23 0.45
CA LEU A 378 14.77 -24.52 1.31
C LEU A 378 15.70 -25.57 0.69
N MET A 379 15.15 -26.62 0.06
CA MET A 379 15.95 -27.63 -0.66
C MET A 379 16.72 -27.05 -1.85
N LYS A 380 16.21 -25.98 -2.45
CA LYS A 380 16.86 -25.26 -3.57
C LYS A 380 17.82 -24.15 -3.12
N GLY A 381 18.03 -23.98 -1.81
CA GLY A 381 18.94 -22.96 -1.26
C GLY A 381 18.31 -21.56 -1.13
N CYS A 382 17.00 -21.46 -1.15
CA CYS A 382 16.30 -20.26 -0.77
C CYS A 382 16.23 -20.16 0.77
N ASP A 383 16.46 -18.98 1.32
CA ASP A 383 16.20 -18.71 2.72
C ASP A 383 14.71 -18.38 2.92
N VAL A 384 14.11 -18.93 3.96
CA VAL A 384 12.72 -18.67 4.32
C VAL A 384 12.67 -17.99 5.69
N VAL A 385 12.00 -16.85 5.76
CA VAL A 385 11.80 -16.10 7.01
C VAL A 385 10.33 -16.15 7.36
N VAL A 386 10.01 -16.75 8.50
CA VAL A 386 8.63 -16.82 9.01
C VAL A 386 8.48 -16.00 10.30
N THR A 387 7.25 -15.69 10.67
CA THR A 387 6.93 -14.97 11.92
C THR A 387 6.50 -15.92 13.03
N SER A 388 6.47 -15.40 14.26
CA SER A 388 5.88 -16.13 15.40
C SER A 388 4.39 -16.45 15.17
N GLY A 389 3.63 -15.57 14.50
CA GLY A 389 2.22 -15.83 14.13
C GLY A 389 2.09 -16.95 13.10
N PHE A 390 2.99 -17.04 12.13
CA PHE A 390 3.04 -18.16 11.20
C PHE A 390 3.29 -19.50 11.93
N VAL A 391 4.23 -19.52 12.88
CA VAL A 391 4.53 -20.70 13.70
C VAL A 391 3.32 -21.08 14.56
N GLU A 392 2.62 -20.11 15.17
CA GLU A 392 1.39 -20.35 15.93
C GLU A 392 0.33 -21.02 15.08
N LYS A 393 0.09 -20.50 13.87
CA LYS A 393 -0.98 -20.96 12.98
C LYS A 393 -0.73 -22.36 12.41
N LEU A 394 0.50 -22.73 12.10
CA LEU A 394 0.86 -24.09 11.69
C LEU A 394 0.95 -25.06 12.89
N GLY A 395 1.22 -24.57 14.10
CA GLY A 395 1.28 -25.36 15.32
C GLY A 395 2.28 -26.53 15.25
N GLU A 396 1.82 -27.74 15.63
CA GLU A 396 2.66 -28.94 15.66
C GLU A 396 3.24 -29.34 14.30
N VAL A 397 2.57 -28.95 13.20
CA VAL A 397 3.05 -29.23 11.84
C VAL A 397 4.38 -28.51 11.59
N PHE A 398 4.51 -27.25 12.03
CA PHE A 398 5.77 -26.52 11.89
C PHE A 398 6.92 -27.20 12.62
N GLN A 399 6.69 -27.61 13.86
CA GLN A 399 7.71 -28.29 14.66
C GLN A 399 8.11 -29.65 14.09
N HIS A 400 7.16 -30.40 13.55
CA HIS A 400 7.42 -31.72 12.97
C HIS A 400 8.19 -31.62 11.64
N GLU A 401 7.84 -30.66 10.80
CA GLU A 401 8.33 -30.60 9.41
C GLU A 401 9.64 -29.80 9.25
N PHE A 402 9.92 -28.84 10.15
CA PHE A 402 11.00 -27.88 9.92
C PHE A 402 12.03 -27.79 11.04
N MET A 403 11.67 -27.32 12.22
CA MET A 403 12.60 -27.11 13.32
C MET A 403 11.89 -27.20 14.68
N ASN A 404 12.63 -27.56 15.71
CA ASN A 404 12.09 -27.72 17.06
C ASN A 404 11.83 -26.37 17.75
N VAL A 405 10.89 -25.61 17.17
CA VAL A 405 10.39 -24.33 17.68
C VAL A 405 8.86 -24.40 17.82
N SER A 406 8.33 -23.88 18.91
CA SER A 406 6.88 -23.80 19.12
C SER A 406 6.47 -22.48 19.74
N TYR A 407 5.31 -21.98 19.31
CA TYR A 407 4.64 -20.85 19.96
C TYR A 407 4.03 -21.31 21.29
N THR A 408 4.18 -20.51 22.33
CA THR A 408 3.53 -20.78 23.61
C THR A 408 2.45 -19.74 23.92
N SER A 409 1.48 -20.09 24.77
CA SER A 409 0.46 -19.15 25.22
C SER A 409 0.98 -18.09 26.20
N ARG A 410 2.26 -18.17 26.59
CA ARG A 410 2.89 -17.24 27.53
C ARG A 410 3.44 -16.02 26.80
N LYS A 411 3.46 -14.90 27.51
CA LYS A 411 4.04 -13.63 27.05
C LYS A 411 5.22 -13.22 27.92
N ALA A 412 6.13 -12.42 27.35
CA ALA A 412 7.27 -11.85 28.05
C ALA A 412 7.32 -10.34 27.80
N ILE A 413 7.72 -9.60 28.83
CA ILE A 413 8.07 -8.19 28.70
C ILE A 413 9.58 -8.09 28.61
N VAL A 414 10.09 -7.53 27.52
CA VAL A 414 11.51 -7.34 27.26
C VAL A 414 11.85 -5.86 27.18
N SER A 415 12.98 -5.45 27.73
CA SER A 415 13.45 -4.06 27.73
C SER A 415 14.94 -3.94 27.40
N GLU A 416 15.68 -5.03 27.52
CA GLU A 416 17.07 -5.13 27.13
C GLU A 416 17.21 -6.15 26.00
N TYR A 417 18.21 -5.99 25.15
CA TYR A 417 18.40 -6.84 23.99
C TYR A 417 19.88 -7.20 23.81
N ALA A 418 20.17 -8.32 23.17
CA ALA A 418 21.48 -8.66 22.67
C ALA A 418 21.39 -9.31 21.28
N GLY A 419 22.39 -9.05 20.45
CA GLY A 419 22.65 -9.82 19.24
C GLY A 419 23.73 -10.86 19.50
N THR A 420 23.68 -11.96 18.75
CA THR A 420 24.70 -13.02 18.80
C THR A 420 25.27 -13.25 17.41
N ASP A 421 26.38 -13.98 17.32
CA ASP A 421 26.91 -14.43 16.04
C ASP A 421 26.04 -15.55 15.44
N ASN A 422 26.43 -16.01 14.26
CA ASN A 422 25.73 -17.08 13.55
C ASN A 422 25.55 -18.39 14.31
N CYS A 423 26.29 -18.57 15.40
CA CYS A 423 26.23 -19.76 16.24
C CYS A 423 25.58 -19.50 17.61
N GLY A 424 25.16 -18.26 17.89
CA GLY A 424 24.62 -17.90 19.20
C GLY A 424 25.66 -17.90 20.33
N ILE A 425 26.96 -17.94 20.02
CA ILE A 425 28.06 -18.09 21.00
C ILE A 425 28.58 -16.73 21.46
N ASN A 426 28.76 -15.80 20.51
CA ASN A 426 29.29 -14.48 20.82
C ASN A 426 28.16 -13.46 20.92
N ILE A 427 28.10 -12.73 22.02
CA ILE A 427 27.14 -11.67 22.23
C ILE A 427 27.73 -10.35 21.75
N PHE A 428 27.07 -9.68 20.79
CA PHE A 428 27.48 -8.39 20.22
C PHE A 428 27.04 -7.19 21.09
N GLY A 429 27.12 -7.30 22.37
CA GLY A 429 26.73 -6.23 23.29
C GLY A 429 25.31 -6.36 23.79
N LYS A 430 25.00 -5.50 24.74
CA LYS A 430 23.65 -5.33 25.29
C LYS A 430 23.15 -3.96 24.92
N TYR A 431 21.87 -3.89 24.53
CA TYR A 431 21.22 -2.67 24.12
C TYR A 431 19.97 -2.46 24.94
N GLN A 432 19.75 -1.24 25.43
CA GLN A 432 18.51 -0.85 26.09
C GLN A 432 17.49 -0.45 25.05
N GLY A 433 16.28 -1.00 25.12
CA GLY A 433 15.13 -0.53 24.33
C GLY A 433 14.59 0.80 24.86
N GLU A 434 13.91 1.56 24.02
CA GLU A 434 13.27 2.83 24.42
C GLU A 434 12.18 2.63 25.46
N LYS A 435 11.44 1.54 25.35
CA LYS A 435 10.40 1.13 26.30
C LYS A 435 10.31 -0.40 26.41
N PRO A 436 9.66 -0.93 27.45
CA PRO A 436 9.33 -2.35 27.52
C PRO A 436 8.39 -2.76 26.37
N VAL A 437 8.65 -3.92 25.76
CA VAL A 437 7.88 -4.50 24.65
C VAL A 437 7.32 -5.85 25.09
N LEU A 438 6.04 -6.09 24.80
CA LEU A 438 5.38 -7.37 25.06
C LEU A 438 5.50 -8.27 23.83
N ILE A 439 6.11 -9.45 24.02
CA ILE A 439 6.32 -10.45 22.96
C ILE A 439 5.76 -11.82 23.36
N PRO A 440 5.38 -12.67 22.39
CA PRO A 440 5.12 -14.08 22.68
C PRO A 440 6.41 -14.79 23.11
N GLN A 441 6.26 -15.77 24.02
CA GLN A 441 7.37 -16.65 24.37
C GLN A 441 7.43 -17.81 23.39
N MET A 442 8.50 -17.87 22.61
CA MET A 442 8.81 -19.01 21.77
C MET A 442 9.61 -20.03 22.57
N SER A 443 9.23 -21.31 22.52
CA SER A 443 10.03 -22.41 23.02
C SER A 443 10.88 -23.01 21.92
N PHE A 444 12.16 -23.25 22.15
CA PHE A 444 13.04 -23.83 21.14
C PHE A 444 14.09 -24.75 21.79
N CYS A 445 14.64 -25.65 20.97
CA CYS A 445 15.71 -26.57 21.39
C CYS A 445 17.05 -26.02 20.95
N THR A 446 17.92 -25.68 21.90
CA THR A 446 19.33 -25.31 21.61
C THR A 446 20.05 -26.49 20.97
N ASN A 447 21.00 -26.23 20.07
CA ASN A 447 21.74 -27.16 19.21
C ASN A 447 20.92 -27.73 18.02
N ASP A 448 19.63 -27.47 17.93
CA ASP A 448 18.80 -27.62 16.75
C ASP A 448 18.59 -26.25 16.09
N VAL A 449 18.34 -25.26 16.90
CA VAL A 449 18.03 -23.88 16.49
C VAL A 449 18.97 -22.90 17.22
N TRP A 450 19.43 -21.88 16.49
CA TRP A 450 20.35 -20.87 17.00
C TRP A 450 19.66 -19.50 17.16
N GLU A 451 19.84 -18.88 18.31
CA GLU A 451 19.33 -17.55 18.62
C GLU A 451 20.30 -16.49 18.08
N LEU A 452 19.83 -15.62 17.17
CA LEU A 452 20.61 -14.53 16.57
C LEU A 452 20.38 -13.19 17.26
N ALA A 453 19.19 -13.00 17.82
CA ALA A 453 18.85 -11.86 18.65
C ALA A 453 17.93 -12.30 19.79
N ALA A 454 18.18 -11.78 20.97
CA ALA A 454 17.42 -12.07 22.17
C ALA A 454 16.94 -10.79 22.86
N GLY A 455 15.74 -10.87 23.45
CA GLY A 455 15.23 -9.89 24.39
C GLY A 455 15.34 -10.40 25.83
N TYR A 456 15.63 -9.52 26.77
CA TYR A 456 15.78 -9.85 28.19
C TYR A 456 14.72 -9.17 29.03
N GLY A 457 14.16 -9.93 29.96
CA GLY A 457 13.22 -9.43 30.93
C GLY A 457 13.12 -10.38 32.15
N THR A 458 12.95 -9.82 33.35
CA THR A 458 12.78 -10.60 34.61
C THR A 458 13.80 -11.71 34.82
N GLY A 459 15.05 -11.51 34.37
CA GLY A 459 16.16 -12.47 34.56
C GLY A 459 16.21 -13.63 33.56
N ASN A 460 15.35 -13.62 32.52
CA ASN A 460 15.31 -14.60 31.45
C ASN A 460 15.61 -13.94 30.11
N ASN A 461 16.03 -14.73 29.13
CA ASN A 461 16.11 -14.35 27.73
C ASN A 461 14.98 -15.00 26.92
N PHE A 462 14.57 -14.30 25.86
CA PHE A 462 13.52 -14.71 24.95
C PHE A 462 13.94 -14.44 23.51
N PRO A 463 13.82 -15.41 22.59
CA PRO A 463 14.31 -15.24 21.24
C PRO A 463 13.52 -14.18 20.47
N ILE A 464 14.24 -13.29 19.78
CA ILE A 464 13.69 -12.35 18.81
C ILE A 464 13.90 -12.87 17.40
N VAL A 465 15.08 -13.43 17.08
CA VAL A 465 15.38 -14.06 15.81
C VAL A 465 16.03 -15.41 16.05
N LEU A 466 15.41 -16.46 15.55
CA LEU A 466 15.90 -17.83 15.54
C LEU A 466 16.29 -18.24 14.12
N ARG A 467 17.27 -19.17 13.99
CA ARG A 467 17.70 -19.73 12.69
C ARG A 467 18.05 -21.21 12.83
N CYS A 468 17.68 -22.01 11.82
CA CYS A 468 18.30 -23.31 11.57
C CYS A 468 18.75 -23.42 10.11
N THR A 469 19.60 -24.41 9.83
CA THR A 469 19.91 -24.83 8.46
C THR A 469 18.95 -25.93 8.06
N TYR A 470 18.34 -25.83 6.88
CA TYR A 470 17.48 -26.83 6.32
C TYR A 470 17.91 -27.11 4.88
N ALA A 471 18.52 -28.26 4.64
CA ALA A 471 19.18 -28.60 3.38
C ALA A 471 20.20 -27.53 2.93
N GLU A 472 19.97 -26.89 1.78
CA GLU A 472 20.85 -25.87 1.21
C GLU A 472 20.47 -24.44 1.64
N GLY A 473 19.29 -24.25 2.29
CA GLY A 473 18.79 -22.94 2.73
C GLY A 473 18.79 -22.81 4.25
N HIS A 474 18.38 -21.62 4.71
CA HIS A 474 18.17 -21.34 6.13
C HIS A 474 16.71 -20.97 6.40
N LEU A 475 16.21 -21.49 7.50
CA LEU A 475 14.89 -21.10 8.00
C LEU A 475 15.07 -20.20 9.22
N TYR A 476 14.43 -19.02 9.16
CA TYR A 476 14.41 -18.04 10.24
C TYR A 476 13.03 -17.93 10.84
N VAL A 477 12.95 -17.71 12.16
CA VAL A 477 11.72 -17.31 12.86
C VAL A 477 11.96 -15.97 13.50
N VAL A 478 11.12 -14.98 13.18
CA VAL A 478 11.13 -13.65 13.79
C VAL A 478 9.95 -13.54 14.75
N THR A 479 10.25 -13.26 16.02
CA THR A 479 9.22 -13.02 17.03
C THR A 479 8.64 -11.63 16.87
N ILE A 480 7.34 -11.56 16.57
CA ILE A 480 6.62 -10.31 16.37
C ILE A 480 6.00 -9.86 17.70
N PRO A 481 6.16 -8.58 18.10
CA PRO A 481 5.47 -8.04 19.27
C PRO A 481 3.95 -8.15 19.16
N ASP A 482 3.27 -8.28 20.31
CA ASP A 482 1.80 -8.29 20.38
C ASP A 482 1.18 -7.02 19.76
N ASN A 483 1.84 -5.89 19.95
CA ASN A 483 1.56 -4.67 19.19
C ASN A 483 2.67 -4.49 18.15
N MET A 484 2.35 -4.64 16.87
CA MET A 484 3.32 -4.52 15.77
C MET A 484 4.04 -3.17 15.74
N GLY A 485 3.40 -2.09 16.22
CA GLY A 485 4.02 -0.77 16.35
C GLY A 485 5.20 -0.75 17.34
N ASP A 486 5.31 -1.73 18.23
CA ASP A 486 6.43 -1.86 19.15
C ASP A 486 7.74 -2.28 18.46
N LEU A 487 7.68 -2.75 17.20
CA LEU A 487 8.87 -2.94 16.35
C LEU A 487 9.70 -1.65 16.22
N TYR A 488 9.04 -0.49 16.27
CA TYR A 488 9.73 0.81 16.19
C TYR A 488 10.62 1.12 17.41
N HIS A 489 10.41 0.42 18.52
CA HIS A 489 11.17 0.59 19.76
C HIS A 489 12.32 -0.41 19.92
N TYR A 490 12.51 -1.30 18.95
CA TYR A 490 13.68 -2.15 18.92
C TYR A 490 14.95 -1.33 18.66
N PRO A 491 16.05 -1.57 19.39
CA PRO A 491 17.34 -0.95 19.08
C PRO A 491 17.79 -1.23 17.65
N ALA A 492 18.52 -0.30 17.05
CA ALA A 492 19.06 -0.45 15.70
C ALA A 492 19.82 -1.77 15.49
N ALA A 493 20.54 -2.25 16.51
CA ALA A 493 21.25 -3.53 16.46
C ALA A 493 20.32 -4.74 16.28
N VAL A 494 19.16 -4.74 16.93
CA VAL A 494 18.13 -5.80 16.75
C VAL A 494 17.50 -5.71 15.38
N LEU A 495 17.12 -4.49 14.95
CA LEU A 495 16.60 -4.26 13.61
C LEU A 495 17.60 -4.67 12.53
N SER A 496 18.90 -4.49 12.78
CA SER A 496 19.97 -4.94 11.86
C SER A 496 19.95 -6.46 11.68
N VAL A 497 19.76 -7.25 12.75
CA VAL A 497 19.65 -8.72 12.65
C VAL A 497 18.43 -9.13 11.82
N ILE A 498 17.27 -8.49 12.05
CA ILE A 498 16.04 -8.74 11.28
C ILE A 498 16.25 -8.38 9.80
N ARG A 499 16.84 -7.20 9.52
CA ARG A 499 17.12 -6.75 8.15
C ARG A 499 18.10 -7.68 7.43
N LYS A 500 19.15 -8.15 8.11
CA LYS A 500 20.13 -9.11 7.53
C LYS A 500 19.47 -10.43 7.14
N ALA A 501 18.53 -10.93 7.93
CA ALA A 501 17.76 -12.13 7.58
C ALA A 501 16.85 -11.89 6.36
N LEU A 502 16.06 -10.81 6.38
CA LEU A 502 15.10 -10.52 5.33
C LEU A 502 15.75 -10.02 4.03
N CYS A 503 16.73 -9.13 4.12
CA CYS A 503 17.34 -8.50 2.95
C CYS A 503 18.56 -9.26 2.39
N ALA A 504 18.86 -10.49 2.84
CA ALA A 504 20.03 -11.26 2.40
C ALA A 504 20.07 -11.47 0.86
N GLY A 505 18.93 -11.51 0.20
CA GLY A 505 18.80 -11.60 -1.25
C GLY A 505 19.02 -10.29 -2.02
N LEU A 506 18.89 -9.14 -1.35
CA LEU A 506 18.89 -7.82 -1.97
C LEU A 506 20.30 -7.26 -2.22
N PRO A 507 20.46 -6.34 -3.18
CA PRO A 507 21.76 -5.73 -3.51
C PRO A 507 22.26 -4.76 -2.44
N VAL A 508 21.36 -4.21 -1.63
CA VAL A 508 21.66 -3.25 -0.55
C VAL A 508 20.69 -3.44 0.61
N HIS A 509 21.19 -3.26 1.82
CA HIS A 509 20.36 -3.14 3.02
C HIS A 509 20.84 -1.98 3.88
N MET A 510 20.04 -1.56 4.85
CA MET A 510 20.38 -0.44 5.73
C MET A 510 20.56 -0.87 7.17
N GLU A 511 21.40 -0.13 7.89
CA GLU A 511 21.48 -0.12 9.35
C GLU A 511 21.07 1.25 9.89
N GLY A 512 20.39 1.28 11.03
CA GLY A 512 19.86 2.49 11.67
C GLY A 512 18.60 2.21 12.46
N ASN A 513 17.99 3.25 13.03
CA ASN A 513 16.75 3.15 13.76
C ASN A 513 15.54 2.88 12.84
N SER A 514 14.37 2.70 13.42
CA SER A 514 13.09 2.68 12.72
C SER A 514 12.69 4.09 12.22
N GLY A 515 11.56 4.19 11.51
CA GLY A 515 11.09 5.46 10.95
C GLY A 515 11.84 5.90 9.69
N ILE A 516 12.63 5.02 9.10
CA ILE A 516 13.29 5.22 7.81
C ILE A 516 12.73 4.19 6.82
N GLN A 517 12.16 4.67 5.74
CA GLN A 517 11.66 3.84 4.64
C GLN A 517 12.73 3.74 3.54
N MET A 518 12.84 2.55 2.95
CA MET A 518 13.72 2.29 1.81
C MET A 518 12.92 1.64 0.68
N PHE A 519 13.10 2.19 -0.53
CA PHE A 519 12.50 1.66 -1.77
C PHE A 519 13.62 1.33 -2.73
N LEU A 520 13.63 0.11 -3.27
CA LEU A 520 14.67 -0.37 -4.18
C LEU A 520 14.14 -0.57 -5.59
N TYR A 521 15.02 -0.38 -6.58
CA TYR A 521 14.71 -0.57 -7.99
C TYR A 521 15.78 -1.43 -8.68
N ASP A 522 15.35 -2.19 -9.69
CA ASP A 522 16.19 -3.19 -10.41
C ASP A 522 17.37 -2.58 -11.20
N ASN A 523 17.40 -1.27 -11.37
CA ASN A 523 18.41 -0.53 -12.13
C ASN A 523 19.42 0.23 -11.25
N LYS A 524 19.76 -0.32 -10.08
CA LYS A 524 20.75 0.24 -9.13
C LYS A 524 20.35 1.63 -8.60
N LYS A 525 19.06 1.82 -8.34
CA LYS A 525 18.55 3.02 -7.72
C LYS A 525 17.76 2.68 -6.46
N LEU A 526 17.73 3.61 -5.55
CA LEU A 526 16.95 3.49 -4.33
C LEU A 526 16.46 4.87 -3.86
N ILE A 527 15.39 4.87 -3.05
CA ILE A 527 14.93 6.04 -2.33
C ILE A 527 15.01 5.75 -0.85
N LEU A 528 15.54 6.70 -0.08
CA LEU A 528 15.43 6.74 1.38
C LEU A 528 14.54 7.89 1.78
N ARG A 529 13.64 7.66 2.74
CA ARG A 529 12.76 8.68 3.33
C ARG A 529 12.72 8.52 4.84
N SER A 530 12.98 9.60 5.56
CA SER A 530 12.90 9.65 7.02
C SER A 530 11.58 10.23 7.48
N ASP A 531 10.90 9.54 8.38
CA ASP A 531 9.65 9.97 9.04
C ASP A 531 9.85 10.46 10.47
N VAL A 532 11.09 10.42 10.98
CA VAL A 532 11.41 10.96 12.29
C VAL A 532 11.55 12.47 12.26
N SER A 533 11.24 13.16 13.34
CA SER A 533 11.22 14.62 13.42
C SER A 533 12.59 15.28 13.66
N TYR A 534 13.65 14.51 13.61
CA TYR A 534 15.04 14.93 13.82
C TYR A 534 15.94 14.34 12.74
N TYR A 535 17.19 14.83 12.67
CA TYR A 535 18.19 14.23 11.77
C TYR A 535 18.55 12.82 12.23
N GLU A 536 18.51 11.88 11.30
CA GLU A 536 18.87 10.49 11.58
C GLU A 536 20.03 10.04 10.69
N HIS A 537 20.84 9.12 11.20
CA HIS A 537 21.94 8.53 10.45
C HIS A 537 21.59 7.11 10.04
N VAL A 538 21.79 6.82 8.75
CA VAL A 538 21.68 5.46 8.21
C VAL A 538 22.96 5.06 7.54
N THR A 539 23.34 3.79 7.68
CA THR A 539 24.42 3.19 6.93
C THR A 539 23.85 2.21 5.91
N LEU A 540 24.14 2.45 4.64
CA LEU A 540 23.84 1.53 3.55
C LEU A 540 25.01 0.54 3.40
N HIS A 541 24.68 -0.75 3.31
CA HIS A 541 25.62 -1.84 3.06
C HIS A 541 25.36 -2.42 1.67
N PHE A 542 26.32 -2.31 0.77
CA PHE A 542 26.23 -2.78 -0.60
C PHE A 542 26.83 -4.17 -0.72
N LYS A 543 26.14 -5.10 -1.39
CA LYS A 543 26.64 -6.45 -1.64
C LYS A 543 27.75 -6.47 -2.68
N GLU A 544 27.64 -5.63 -3.70
CA GLU A 544 28.62 -5.44 -4.75
C GLU A 544 29.66 -4.37 -4.36
N ASP A 545 30.77 -4.32 -5.09
CA ASP A 545 31.82 -3.29 -4.93
C ASP A 545 31.36 -1.97 -5.57
N VAL A 546 30.51 -1.24 -4.85
CA VAL A 546 30.03 0.11 -5.23
C VAL A 546 31.10 1.13 -4.84
N LYS A 547 31.48 2.02 -5.75
CA LYS A 547 32.49 3.09 -5.51
C LYS A 547 31.85 4.41 -5.15
N THR A 548 30.73 4.74 -5.77
CA THR A 548 30.08 6.04 -5.60
C THR A 548 28.56 5.89 -5.55
N VAL A 549 27.94 6.79 -4.81
CA VAL A 549 26.48 6.99 -4.80
C VAL A 549 26.21 8.43 -5.18
N LYS A 550 25.36 8.64 -6.17
CA LYS A 550 24.92 9.95 -6.63
C LYS A 550 23.48 10.20 -6.21
N GLU A 551 23.24 11.31 -5.56
CA GLU A 551 21.88 11.82 -5.29
C GLU A 551 21.36 12.53 -6.55
N LEU A 552 20.25 12.04 -7.09
CA LEU A 552 19.76 12.51 -8.39
C LEU A 552 19.12 13.90 -8.32
N THR A 553 18.50 14.24 -7.19
CA THR A 553 17.79 15.52 -7.00
C THR A 553 18.76 16.69 -6.81
N THR A 554 19.86 16.50 -6.09
CA THR A 554 20.85 17.55 -5.81
C THR A 554 22.11 17.46 -6.68
N GLY A 555 22.34 16.32 -7.33
CA GLY A 555 23.57 16.01 -8.07
C GLY A 555 24.79 15.69 -7.18
N ARG A 556 24.63 15.67 -5.86
CA ARG A 556 25.70 15.39 -4.91
C ARG A 556 26.21 13.95 -5.06
N THR A 557 27.51 13.76 -4.95
CA THR A 557 28.14 12.45 -5.02
C THR A 557 28.83 12.12 -3.70
N TYR A 558 28.66 10.89 -3.24
CA TYR A 558 29.25 10.32 -2.03
C TYR A 558 30.20 9.19 -2.40
N GLU A 559 31.35 9.12 -1.73
CA GLU A 559 32.26 7.98 -1.85
C GLU A 559 31.82 6.84 -0.93
N VAL A 560 31.84 5.62 -1.44
CA VAL A 560 31.58 4.39 -0.68
C VAL A 560 32.90 3.81 -0.22
N LYS A 561 33.01 3.40 1.04
CA LYS A 561 34.19 2.79 1.63
C LYS A 561 33.82 1.44 2.24
N ASP A 562 34.61 0.41 1.95
CA ASP A 562 34.41 -0.92 2.52
C ASP A 562 32.97 -1.45 2.38
N HIS A 563 32.34 -1.20 1.21
CA HIS A 563 30.95 -1.50 0.89
C HIS A 563 29.91 -0.70 1.71
N GLU A 564 30.31 0.35 2.42
CA GLU A 564 29.43 1.10 3.32
C GLU A 564 29.35 2.58 2.93
N LEU A 565 28.16 3.16 3.14
CA LEU A 565 27.92 4.59 3.03
C LEU A 565 27.01 5.04 4.16
N THR A 566 27.50 5.92 5.03
CA THR A 566 26.67 6.57 6.07
C THR A 566 26.16 7.90 5.57
N LEU A 567 24.85 8.10 5.66
CA LEU A 567 24.14 9.32 5.29
C LEU A 567 23.43 9.92 6.50
N GLN A 568 23.37 11.24 6.58
CA GLN A 568 22.49 11.96 7.48
C GLN A 568 21.23 12.35 6.71
N LEU A 569 20.08 11.91 7.18
CA LEU A 569 18.77 12.15 6.56
C LEU A 569 18.00 13.23 7.32
N SER A 570 17.41 14.14 6.56
CA SER A 570 16.44 15.12 7.07
C SER A 570 15.02 14.55 7.04
N SER A 571 14.20 15.01 7.95
CA SER A 571 12.78 14.62 8.04
C SER A 571 12.01 14.97 6.76
N CYS A 572 11.18 14.04 6.30
CA CYS A 572 10.27 14.18 5.16
C CYS A 572 10.93 14.51 3.80
N VAL A 573 12.26 14.30 3.68
CA VAL A 573 13.01 14.49 2.43
C VAL A 573 13.20 13.16 1.72
N ASN A 574 13.02 13.15 0.40
CA ASN A 574 13.28 11.98 -0.44
C ASN A 574 14.72 12.02 -0.98
N TYR A 575 15.56 11.12 -0.54
CA TYR A 575 16.92 10.94 -1.05
C TYR A 575 16.88 9.92 -2.19
N VAL A 576 16.86 10.42 -3.43
CA VAL A 576 16.83 9.58 -4.63
C VAL A 576 18.27 9.28 -5.06
N LEU A 577 18.69 8.05 -4.85
CA LEU A 577 20.10 7.65 -4.95
C LEU A 577 20.33 6.68 -6.10
N SER A 578 21.45 6.86 -6.82
CA SER A 578 21.94 5.96 -7.85
C SER A 578 23.35 5.48 -7.47
N TYR A 579 23.60 4.18 -7.40
CA TYR A 579 24.88 3.61 -7.00
C TYR A 579 25.58 2.92 -8.17
N MET A 580 26.94 3.08 -8.24
CA MET A 580 27.76 2.61 -9.34
C MET A 580 29.03 1.92 -8.84
#